data_342cad9587d0ce7ea66b2bd5aefa0768
#
_entry.id   342cad9587d0ce7ea66b2bd5aefa0768
#
_cell.length_a   1.000
_cell.length_b   1.000
_cell.length_c   1.000
_cell.angle_alpha   90.00
_cell.angle_beta   90.00
_cell.angle_gamma   90.00
#
_symmetry.space_group_name_H-M   'P 1'
#
loop_
_entity.id
_entity.type
_entity.pdbx_description
1 polymer ?
#
loop_
_entity_poly.entity_id
_entity_poly.type
_entity_poly.pdbx_seq_one_letter_code
_entity_poly.pdbx_strand_id
1 'polypeptide(L)'
;MIFTTKAEYGVRLLVELGRSEKSGPVSLKAIAEAEGLPLAYLERIVALLKKAGLVEATRGAHGGYRLARPAQDIRMDEAVLALEGAVAPMSCFVDDRPGAGRVLCSHHDDGELCATKLLWMRVQGGVNEALQRTTLSELVAFSTREAKPELIQIGTDA
;
A
#
# COMPACT_ATOMS: atom_id res chain seq x y z
N MET A 1 -5.39 2.54 -14.11
CA MET A 1 -5.72 2.62 -12.67
C MET A 1 -4.40 2.54 -11.91
N ILE A 2 -4.13 3.48 -11.02
CA ILE A 2 -2.82 3.57 -10.32
C ILE A 2 -2.69 2.47 -9.25
N PHE A 3 -3.80 2.11 -8.59
CA PHE A 3 -3.82 1.10 -7.55
C PHE A 3 -4.81 0.00 -7.88
N THR A 4 -4.46 -1.25 -7.54
CA THR A 4 -5.31 -2.42 -7.75
C THR A 4 -5.99 -2.85 -6.45
N THR A 5 -6.96 -3.75 -6.55
CA THR A 5 -7.59 -4.43 -5.41
C THR A 5 -6.55 -5.06 -4.46
N LYS A 6 -5.37 -5.39 -4.97
CA LYS A 6 -4.28 -5.95 -4.18
C LYS A 6 -3.73 -4.93 -3.16
N ALA A 7 -3.56 -3.66 -3.57
CA ALA A 7 -3.16 -2.59 -2.65
C ALA A 7 -4.26 -2.34 -1.61
N GLU A 8 -5.52 -2.22 -2.05
CA GLU A 8 -6.66 -2.01 -1.15
C GLU A 8 -6.74 -3.09 -0.06
N TYR A 9 -6.77 -4.36 -0.47
CA TYR A 9 -6.88 -5.47 0.48
C TYR A 9 -5.64 -5.62 1.37
N GLY A 10 -4.47 -5.30 0.83
CA GLY A 10 -3.23 -5.31 1.60
C GLY A 10 -3.20 -4.24 2.68
N VAL A 11 -3.68 -3.04 2.40
CA VAL A 11 -3.81 -1.98 3.40
C VAL A 11 -4.85 -2.35 4.46
N ARG A 12 -6.00 -2.90 4.08
CA ARG A 12 -7.03 -3.38 5.04
C ARG A 12 -6.47 -4.47 5.96
N LEU A 13 -5.73 -5.44 5.42
CA LEU A 13 -5.04 -6.47 6.21
C LEU A 13 -4.06 -5.85 7.21
N LEU A 14 -3.25 -4.88 6.78
CA LEU A 14 -2.30 -4.20 7.67
C LEU A 14 -3.02 -3.41 8.77
N VAL A 15 -4.11 -2.73 8.46
CA VAL A 15 -4.93 -2.00 9.45
C VAL A 15 -5.48 -2.95 10.51
N GLU A 16 -5.99 -4.13 10.11
CA GLU A 16 -6.52 -5.12 11.05
C GLU A 16 -5.41 -5.69 11.95
N LEU A 17 -4.23 -5.95 11.39
CA LEU A 17 -3.06 -6.33 12.20
C LEU A 17 -2.63 -5.21 13.16
N GLY A 18 -2.71 -3.97 12.73
CA GLY A 18 -2.40 -2.81 13.57
C GLY A 18 -3.40 -2.62 14.72
N ARG A 19 -4.69 -2.85 14.49
CA ARG A 19 -5.72 -2.86 15.55
C ARG A 19 -5.43 -3.93 16.60
N SER A 20 -4.90 -5.06 16.17
CA SER A 20 -4.62 -6.22 17.00
C SER A 20 -3.20 -6.24 17.60
N GLU A 21 -2.40 -5.19 17.41
CA GLU A 21 -0.98 -5.14 17.79
C GLU A 21 -0.76 -5.54 19.27
N LYS A 22 -1.67 -5.12 20.16
CA LYS A 22 -1.60 -5.43 21.58
C LYS A 22 -2.23 -6.79 21.97
N SER A 23 -3.02 -7.37 21.08
CA SER A 23 -3.77 -8.60 21.35
C SER A 23 -3.04 -9.86 20.90
N GLY A 24 -1.93 -9.70 20.17
CA GLY A 24 -1.12 -10.81 19.66
C GLY A 24 -1.44 -11.20 18.21
N PRO A 25 -0.91 -12.32 17.72
CA PRO A 25 -1.08 -12.74 16.33
C PRO A 25 -2.52 -13.03 15.98
N VAL A 26 -2.94 -12.65 14.75
CA VAL A 26 -4.28 -12.87 14.23
C VAL A 26 -4.23 -13.87 13.08
N SER A 27 -5.16 -14.84 13.07
CA SER A 27 -5.26 -15.79 11.98
C SER A 27 -5.75 -15.10 10.70
N LEU A 28 -5.22 -15.52 9.55
CA LEU A 28 -5.64 -14.94 8.27
C LEU A 28 -7.13 -15.17 7.99
N LYS A 29 -7.68 -16.27 8.50
CA LYS A 29 -9.12 -16.56 8.42
C LYS A 29 -9.94 -15.52 9.19
N ALA A 30 -9.53 -15.18 10.41
CA ALA A 30 -10.21 -14.15 11.19
C ALA A 30 -10.18 -12.78 10.50
N ILE A 31 -9.05 -12.41 9.87
CA ILE A 31 -8.95 -11.18 9.08
C ILE A 31 -9.87 -11.25 7.85
N ALA A 32 -9.91 -12.38 7.15
CA ALA A 32 -10.79 -12.60 6.00
C ALA A 32 -12.27 -12.41 6.37
N GLU A 33 -12.69 -12.96 7.50
CA GLU A 33 -14.05 -12.85 8.02
C GLU A 33 -14.37 -11.41 8.47
N ALA A 34 -13.48 -10.78 9.24
CA ALA A 34 -13.67 -9.41 9.73
C ALA A 34 -13.79 -8.38 8.61
N GLU A 35 -12.97 -8.54 7.58
CA GLU A 35 -12.89 -7.59 6.47
C GLU A 35 -13.76 -7.99 5.25
N GLY A 36 -14.41 -9.16 5.29
CA GLY A 36 -15.22 -9.66 4.19
C GLY A 36 -14.40 -9.94 2.92
N LEU A 37 -13.15 -10.42 3.06
CA LEU A 37 -12.21 -10.62 1.96
C LEU A 37 -11.97 -12.10 1.65
N PRO A 38 -11.69 -12.47 0.38
CA PRO A 38 -11.39 -13.84 0.01
C PRO A 38 -10.08 -14.32 0.65
N LEU A 39 -10.13 -15.39 1.45
CA LEU A 39 -8.97 -15.94 2.15
C LEU A 39 -7.80 -16.30 1.20
N ALA A 40 -8.09 -16.98 0.08
CA ALA A 40 -7.08 -17.37 -0.89
C ALA A 40 -6.33 -16.17 -1.51
N TYR A 41 -7.00 -15.02 -1.58
CA TYR A 41 -6.37 -13.80 -2.07
C TYR A 41 -5.50 -13.15 -1.00
N LEU A 42 -5.96 -13.16 0.27
CA LEU A 42 -5.18 -12.67 1.41
C LEU A 42 -3.89 -13.48 1.62
N GLU A 43 -3.89 -14.78 1.35
CA GLU A 43 -2.69 -15.62 1.41
C GLU A 43 -1.58 -15.12 0.47
N ARG A 44 -1.96 -14.69 -0.72
CA ARG A 44 -1.01 -14.08 -1.69
C ARG A 44 -0.51 -12.72 -1.22
N ILE A 45 -1.40 -11.90 -0.70
CA ILE A 45 -1.09 -10.57 -0.18
C ILE A 45 -0.13 -10.65 1.00
N VAL A 46 -0.43 -11.50 1.99
CA VAL A 46 0.39 -11.63 3.19
C VAL A 46 1.79 -12.17 2.86
N ALA A 47 1.93 -13.01 1.82
CA ALA A 47 3.23 -13.47 1.36
C ALA A 47 4.10 -12.32 0.83
N LEU A 48 3.52 -11.36 0.11
CA LEU A 48 4.22 -10.17 -0.37
C LEU A 48 4.64 -9.27 0.79
N LEU A 49 3.75 -9.00 1.72
CA LEU A 49 4.02 -8.19 2.90
C LEU A 49 5.10 -8.82 3.83
N LYS A 50 5.09 -10.14 3.97
CA LYS A 50 6.16 -10.88 4.67
C LYS A 50 7.51 -10.74 3.97
N LYS A 51 7.53 -10.89 2.66
CA LYS A 51 8.76 -10.73 1.86
C LYS A 51 9.34 -9.32 2.01
N ALA A 52 8.48 -8.33 2.17
CA ALA A 52 8.87 -6.93 2.40
C ALA A 52 9.23 -6.61 3.86
N GLY A 53 9.11 -7.57 4.80
CA GLY A 53 9.42 -7.35 6.21
C GLY A 53 8.40 -6.47 6.95
N LEU A 54 7.17 -6.37 6.44
CA LEU A 54 6.09 -5.60 7.06
C LEU A 54 5.24 -6.47 8.00
N VAL A 55 5.17 -7.77 7.72
CA VAL A 55 4.37 -8.75 8.46
C VAL A 55 5.23 -9.97 8.77
N GLU A 56 5.03 -10.56 9.94
CA GLU A 56 5.63 -11.81 10.32
C GLU A 56 4.59 -12.85 10.74
N ALA A 57 4.96 -14.13 10.68
CA ALA A 57 4.10 -15.24 11.05
C ALA A 57 4.58 -15.92 12.32
N THR A 58 3.67 -16.19 13.24
CA THR A 58 3.91 -16.97 14.46
C THR A 58 3.26 -18.34 14.31
N ARG A 59 4.02 -19.42 14.55
CA ARG A 59 3.54 -20.80 14.50
C ARG A 59 2.90 -21.21 15.83
N GLY A 60 2.01 -22.20 15.79
CA GLY A 60 1.41 -22.84 16.97
C GLY A 60 -0.11 -22.71 17.01
N ALA A 61 -0.74 -23.27 18.06
CA ALA A 61 -2.19 -23.25 18.25
C ALA A 61 -2.78 -21.83 18.37
N HIS A 62 -2.00 -20.89 18.89
CA HIS A 62 -2.31 -19.46 18.94
C HIS A 62 -1.47 -18.65 17.94
N GLY A 63 -1.05 -19.29 16.86
CA GLY A 63 -0.29 -18.67 15.79
C GLY A 63 -1.16 -17.81 14.87
N GLY A 64 -0.48 -17.07 14.00
CA GLY A 64 -1.13 -16.17 13.06
C GLY A 64 -0.13 -15.19 12.47
N TYR A 65 -0.61 -14.04 12.10
CA TYR A 65 0.19 -12.95 11.54
C TYR A 65 0.17 -11.74 12.48
N ARG A 66 1.27 -11.01 12.51
CA ARG A 66 1.38 -9.73 13.21
C ARG A 66 2.27 -8.78 12.43
N LEU A 67 2.25 -7.52 12.77
CA LEU A 67 3.20 -6.55 12.23
C LEU A 67 4.63 -6.93 12.64
N ALA A 68 5.59 -6.80 11.72
CA ALA A 68 7.01 -7.07 12.00
C ALA A 68 7.68 -5.93 12.77
N ARG A 69 7.06 -4.74 12.79
CA ARG A 69 7.51 -3.54 13.50
C ARG A 69 6.29 -2.69 13.89
N PRO A 70 6.43 -1.72 14.82
CA PRO A 70 5.33 -0.87 15.27
C PRO A 70 4.62 -0.17 14.10
N ALA A 71 3.29 -0.02 14.18
CA ALA A 71 2.49 0.59 13.11
C ALA A 71 2.92 2.02 12.76
N GLN A 72 3.48 2.77 13.71
CA GLN A 72 4.03 4.11 13.49
C GLN A 72 5.29 4.12 12.59
N ASP A 73 6.00 3.00 12.52
CA ASP A 73 7.24 2.85 11.74
C ASP A 73 6.98 2.22 10.37
N ILE A 74 5.72 1.96 10.02
CA ILE A 74 5.29 1.45 8.72
C ILE A 74 4.67 2.58 7.92
N ARG A 75 5.34 2.98 6.83
CA ARG A 75 4.83 3.99 5.90
C ARG A 75 4.04 3.33 4.78
N MET A 76 3.05 4.04 4.26
CA MET A 76 2.19 3.49 3.21
C MET A 76 2.88 3.35 1.86
N ASP A 77 3.93 4.12 1.57
CA ASP A 77 4.73 3.93 0.36
C ASP A 77 5.43 2.56 0.33
N GLU A 78 5.95 2.10 1.46
CA GLU A 78 6.56 0.77 1.58
C GLU A 78 5.53 -0.35 1.38
N ALA A 79 4.35 -0.22 1.99
CA ALA A 79 3.27 -1.19 1.86
C ALA A 79 2.76 -1.29 0.42
N VAL A 80 2.50 -0.14 -0.22
CA VAL A 80 2.03 -0.08 -1.61
C VAL A 80 3.11 -0.59 -2.57
N LEU A 81 4.37 -0.23 -2.36
CA LEU A 81 5.49 -0.74 -3.17
C LEU A 81 5.62 -2.26 -3.08
N ALA A 82 5.43 -2.83 -1.88
CA ALA A 82 5.48 -4.28 -1.67
C ALA A 82 4.36 -5.02 -2.41
N LEU A 83 3.20 -4.40 -2.54
CA LEU A 83 2.00 -4.97 -3.14
C LEU A 83 1.95 -4.77 -4.65
N GLU A 84 2.23 -3.57 -5.13
CA GLU A 84 2.04 -3.19 -6.54
C GLU A 84 3.34 -3.23 -7.35
N GLY A 85 4.50 -3.21 -6.70
CA GLY A 85 5.74 -2.84 -7.34
C GLY A 85 5.83 -1.33 -7.54
N ALA A 86 6.39 -0.88 -8.64
CA ALA A 86 6.52 0.56 -8.90
C ALA A 86 5.14 1.21 -9.08
N VAL A 87 4.87 2.27 -8.32
CA VAL A 87 3.70 3.12 -8.54
C VAL A 87 4.00 4.04 -9.73
N ALA A 88 3.51 3.67 -10.91
CA ALA A 88 3.72 4.45 -12.11
C ALA A 88 2.37 4.79 -12.77
N PRO A 89 2.09 6.07 -13.06
CA PRO A 89 0.83 6.48 -13.65
C PRO A 89 0.67 6.05 -15.11
N MET A 90 1.78 5.78 -15.79
CA MET A 90 1.82 5.40 -17.21
C MET A 90 2.90 4.35 -17.46
N SER A 91 2.69 3.50 -18.48
CA SER A 91 3.65 2.46 -18.87
C SER A 91 5.03 2.99 -19.27
N CYS A 92 5.11 4.21 -19.80
CA CYS A 92 6.39 4.85 -20.11
C CYS A 92 7.23 5.23 -18.88
N PHE A 93 6.71 5.06 -17.67
CA PHE A 93 7.43 5.26 -16.41
C PHE A 93 7.92 3.95 -15.78
N VAL A 94 7.56 2.81 -16.36
CA VAL A 94 7.98 1.49 -15.88
C VAL A 94 9.03 0.95 -16.84
N ASP A 95 10.26 0.79 -16.37
CA ASP A 95 11.28 -0.01 -17.07
C ASP A 95 11.33 -1.38 -16.38
N ASP A 96 10.84 -2.41 -17.06
CA ASP A 96 10.79 -3.78 -16.56
C ASP A 96 12.19 -4.46 -16.49
N ARG A 97 13.26 -3.77 -16.88
CA ARG A 97 14.60 -4.33 -16.84
C ARG A 97 15.22 -4.26 -15.44
N PRO A 98 15.79 -5.36 -14.93
CA PRO A 98 16.47 -5.35 -13.64
C PRO A 98 17.62 -4.33 -13.60
N GLY A 99 17.54 -3.37 -12.68
CA GLY A 99 18.59 -2.35 -12.48
C GLY A 99 18.41 -1.07 -13.29
N ALA A 100 17.38 -0.94 -14.11
CA ALA A 100 17.13 0.26 -14.89
C ALA A 100 16.23 1.24 -14.12
N GLY A 101 16.82 2.15 -13.40
CA GLY A 101 16.10 3.32 -12.85
C GLY A 101 15.75 4.38 -13.93
N ARG A 102 15.60 3.97 -15.19
CA ARG A 102 15.39 4.87 -16.32
C ARG A 102 14.01 4.72 -16.92
N VAL A 103 13.33 5.84 -17.02
CA VAL A 103 12.08 6.00 -17.77
C VAL A 103 12.38 5.99 -19.27
N LEU A 104 11.90 4.96 -19.97
CA LEU A 104 11.98 4.91 -21.44
C LEU A 104 10.69 5.46 -22.04
N CYS A 105 10.81 6.50 -22.84
CA CYS A 105 9.72 7.01 -23.67
C CYS A 105 9.87 6.45 -25.09
N SER A 106 8.89 5.66 -25.54
CA SER A 106 8.89 5.11 -26.90
C SER A 106 8.41 6.10 -27.98
N HIS A 107 8.00 7.31 -27.58
CA HIS A 107 7.39 8.27 -28.49
C HIS A 107 8.35 9.33 -29.06
N HIS A 108 9.54 9.49 -28.48
CA HIS A 108 10.53 10.45 -28.96
C HIS A 108 11.93 9.84 -28.84
N ASP A 109 12.51 9.48 -29.99
CA ASP A 109 13.92 9.02 -30.10
C ASP A 109 14.92 10.18 -30.07
N ASP A 110 14.46 11.43 -30.19
CA ASP A 110 15.30 12.58 -30.49
C ASP A 110 15.60 13.50 -29.30
N GLY A 111 15.41 13.02 -28.07
CA GLY A 111 15.75 13.79 -26.87
C GLY A 111 14.82 14.97 -26.57
N GLU A 112 13.74 15.15 -27.29
CA GLU A 112 12.74 16.18 -27.02
C GLU A 112 11.95 15.92 -25.74
N LEU A 113 11.71 16.99 -24.97
CA LEU A 113 10.96 16.94 -23.71
C LEU A 113 9.48 16.68 -23.99
N CYS A 114 9.01 15.49 -23.68
CA CYS A 114 7.59 15.18 -23.76
C CYS A 114 6.81 16.01 -22.73
N ALA A 115 5.94 16.91 -23.20
CA ALA A 115 5.14 17.78 -22.32
C ALA A 115 4.25 17.01 -21.34
N THR A 116 3.68 15.88 -21.77
CA THR A 116 2.86 15.02 -20.91
C THR A 116 3.68 14.33 -19.82
N LYS A 117 4.97 14.10 -20.05
CA LYS A 117 5.88 13.56 -19.04
C LYS A 117 5.98 14.45 -17.81
N LEU A 118 6.05 15.78 -18.01
CA LEU A 118 6.09 16.74 -16.91
C LEU A 118 4.85 16.62 -16.02
N LEU A 119 3.66 16.51 -16.62
CA LEU A 119 2.41 16.34 -15.87
C LEU A 119 2.45 15.05 -15.03
N TRP A 120 2.79 13.93 -15.66
CA TRP A 120 2.78 12.64 -14.98
C TRP A 120 3.86 12.49 -13.92
N MET A 121 5.01 13.13 -14.09
CA MET A 121 6.03 13.22 -13.03
C MET A 121 5.52 13.96 -11.80
N ARG A 122 4.77 15.05 -11.98
CA ARG A 122 4.15 15.78 -10.86
C ARG A 122 3.08 14.95 -10.15
N VAL A 123 2.23 14.26 -10.90
CA VAL A 123 1.22 13.36 -10.33
C VAL A 123 1.89 12.25 -9.51
N GLN A 124 2.89 11.59 -10.07
CA GLN A 124 3.64 10.55 -9.37
C GLN A 124 4.33 11.08 -8.11
N GLY A 125 4.94 12.27 -8.21
CA GLY A 125 5.55 12.93 -7.06
C GLY A 125 4.55 13.20 -5.94
N GLY A 126 3.39 13.74 -6.26
CA GLY A 126 2.32 14.00 -5.29
C GLY A 126 1.78 12.73 -4.64
N VAL A 127 1.57 11.67 -5.43
CA VAL A 127 1.14 10.36 -4.90
C VAL A 127 2.21 9.78 -3.96
N ASN A 128 3.47 9.79 -4.37
CA ASN A 128 4.56 9.28 -3.55
C ASN A 128 4.70 10.07 -2.24
N GLU A 129 4.61 11.38 -2.30
CA GLU A 129 4.66 12.25 -1.11
C GLU A 129 3.51 11.94 -0.14
N ALA A 130 2.29 11.81 -0.64
CA ALA A 130 1.13 11.45 0.18
C ALA A 130 1.33 10.09 0.88
N LEU A 131 1.80 9.08 0.14
CA LEU A 131 2.06 7.75 0.69
C LEU A 131 3.19 7.75 1.73
N GLN A 132 4.27 8.51 1.49
CA GLN A 132 5.41 8.64 2.41
C GLN A 132 5.05 9.33 3.72
N ARG A 133 4.15 10.30 3.67
CA ARG A 133 3.68 11.04 4.86
C ARG A 133 2.66 10.26 5.68
N THR A 134 1.99 9.27 5.09
CA THR A 134 0.96 8.49 5.77
C THR A 134 1.57 7.26 6.43
N THR A 135 1.36 7.11 7.74
CA THR A 135 1.76 5.93 8.50
C THR A 135 0.59 4.97 8.73
N LEU A 136 0.89 3.70 8.97
CA LEU A 136 -0.14 2.72 9.31
C LEU A 136 -0.85 3.10 10.62
N SER A 137 -0.14 3.68 11.59
CA SER A 137 -0.74 4.11 12.86
C SER A 137 -1.82 5.19 12.67
N GLU A 138 -1.66 6.09 11.70
CA GLU A 138 -2.69 7.08 11.36
C GLU A 138 -3.95 6.41 10.81
N LEU A 139 -3.81 5.41 9.94
CA LEU A 139 -4.94 4.67 9.39
C LEU A 139 -5.65 3.87 10.49
N VAL A 140 -4.90 3.21 11.38
CA VAL A 140 -5.46 2.50 12.54
C VAL A 140 -6.22 3.47 13.44
N ALA A 141 -5.64 4.60 13.79
CA ALA A 141 -6.30 5.63 14.62
C ALA A 141 -7.56 6.20 13.97
N PHE A 142 -7.54 6.39 12.64
CA PHE A 142 -8.73 6.83 11.90
C PHE A 142 -9.84 5.77 11.93
N SER A 143 -9.47 4.50 11.75
CA SER A 143 -10.42 3.37 11.70
C SER A 143 -11.08 3.06 13.05
N THR A 144 -10.46 3.46 14.16
CA THR A 144 -10.98 3.27 15.53
C THR A 144 -11.83 4.45 16.04
N ARG A 145 -11.83 5.56 15.31
CA ARG A 145 -12.76 6.67 15.63
C ARG A 145 -14.17 6.19 15.34
N GLU A 146 -15.05 6.30 16.33
CA GLU A 146 -16.49 6.12 16.10
C GLU A 146 -16.90 7.00 14.93
N ALA A 147 -17.52 6.40 13.92
CA ALA A 147 -17.94 7.09 12.71
C ALA A 147 -18.99 8.15 13.05
N LYS A 148 -18.57 9.37 13.39
CA LYS A 148 -19.38 10.53 13.09
C LYS A 148 -19.34 10.69 11.57
N PRO A 149 -20.49 10.72 10.88
CA PRO A 149 -20.54 10.97 9.46
C PRO A 149 -20.28 12.46 9.19
N GLU A 150 -19.06 12.90 9.43
CA GLU A 150 -18.58 14.13 8.82
C GLU A 150 -18.05 13.75 7.45
N LEU A 151 -18.85 14.07 6.43
CA LEU A 151 -18.46 14.09 5.03
C LEU A 151 -17.04 14.68 4.93
N ILE A 152 -16.11 13.88 4.43
CA ILE A 152 -14.80 14.36 4.03
C ILE A 152 -15.08 15.40 2.93
N GLN A 153 -15.06 16.66 3.26
CA GLN A 153 -15.02 17.72 2.28
C GLN A 153 -13.62 17.63 1.65
N ILE A 154 -13.57 17.02 0.48
CA ILE A 154 -12.42 17.16 -0.40
C ILE A 154 -12.41 18.62 -0.79
N GLY A 155 -11.52 19.40 -0.17
CA GLY A 155 -11.39 20.83 -0.47
C GLY A 155 -11.10 21.02 -1.95
N THR A 156 -12.10 21.49 -2.66
CA THR A 156 -11.93 22.11 -3.98
C THR A 156 -11.62 23.58 -3.74
N ASP A 157 -10.44 23.86 -3.21
CA ASP A 157 -9.91 25.21 -3.28
C ASP A 157 -9.17 25.33 -4.60
N ALA A 158 -9.82 26.04 -5.53
CA ALA A 158 -9.33 26.44 -6.83
C ALA A 158 -8.23 27.51 -6.70
#